data_bc603892fa3b13ba9fde9fe34587af94
#
_entry.id   bc603892fa3b13ba9fde9fe34587af94
#
_cell.length_a   1.000
_cell.length_b   1.000
_cell.length_c   1.000
_cell.angle_alpha   90.00
_cell.angle_beta   90.00
_cell.angle_gamma   90.00
#
_symmetry.space_group_name_H-M   'P 1'
#
loop_
_entity.id
_entity.type
_entity.pdbx_description
1 polymer ?
#
loop_
_entity_poly.entity_id
_entity_poly.type
_entity_poly.pdbx_seq_one_letter_code
_entity_poly.pdbx_strand_id
1 'polypeptide(L)'
;MWNKPLEIGLCNKAKLYNYKDRKLPRAVVRNNITNSTVTNDSRNVTHPVIYLSLNRLIPIVNRHKYETKDLEFLNNHKDEFIRINNQLLCKTSGSLFTPTTGSIESVAVHSTAYDHESVSAGEDNAGQIIQAIFSFKKLKEEYGNYHGGLLLIDEADAGLFPGAQYQLKEILNRYAKELNIQVVFTTHSPILIEEYYKLSQRDHKNFKTIYLSNKLGKIQIFENYSWTDIYADISVKMKEVSPELSFPETNVYFEDDEARAFFNALVTQRKVKKPLKLMKDISMGCGNYLELIRQKVPEFDKLSLLILDGDVPDSKIKAHRNVVKLPGDIPPDQLLFEFLYKLPEDDLYWDNKLGFTKLVFNTMSSVTSIYNALSLPHQPSESFSLKAFIDNYRYPENEMERLRALFKNFFKSVEIQALIKNANSLNPYRYLVSKNPSLKENFTKDLIFATKHVLTKSKGISSHLVETWYENV
;
A
#
# COMPACT_ATOMS: atom_id res chain seq x y z
N MET A 1 -13.70 7.63 15.60
CA MET A 1 -14.36 8.28 16.74
C MET A 1 -14.88 7.28 17.79
N TRP A 2 -14.18 6.16 17.94
CA TRP A 2 -14.53 5.07 18.91
C TRP A 2 -13.68 5.13 20.20
N ASN A 3 -13.03 6.26 20.48
CA ASN A 3 -12.15 6.43 21.64
C ASN A 3 -12.78 7.18 22.82
N LYS A 4 -14.09 7.40 22.83
CA LYS A 4 -14.76 7.62 24.09
C LYS A 4 -15.40 6.29 24.49
N PRO A 5 -14.99 5.63 25.60
CA PRO A 5 -15.87 4.67 26.21
C PRO A 5 -17.20 5.40 26.37
N LEU A 6 -18.27 4.80 25.86
CA LEU A 6 -19.60 5.21 26.24
C LEU A 6 -19.59 5.39 27.76
N GLU A 7 -19.76 6.60 28.27
CA GLU A 7 -19.90 6.91 29.69
C GLU A 7 -21.19 6.32 30.30
N ILE A 8 -21.88 5.51 29.53
CA ILE A 8 -22.89 4.58 29.99
C ILE A 8 -22.08 3.42 30.51
N GLY A 9 -22.02 3.24 31.83
CA GLY A 9 -21.30 2.19 32.55
C GLY A 9 -21.60 0.78 32.06
N LEU A 10 -21.24 0.46 30.84
CA LEU A 10 -21.45 -0.81 30.19
C LEU A 10 -20.39 -1.80 30.60
N CYS A 11 -20.85 -2.99 30.96
CA CYS A 11 -20.07 -4.09 31.43
C CYS A 11 -18.96 -4.50 30.46
N ASN A 12 -17.75 -4.50 30.92
CA ASN A 12 -16.59 -4.96 30.14
C ASN A 12 -16.36 -6.48 30.25
N LYS A 13 -17.20 -7.23 30.93
CA LYS A 13 -17.03 -8.68 31.15
C LYS A 13 -18.31 -9.45 30.96
N ALA A 14 -18.29 -10.41 30.03
CA ALA A 14 -19.31 -11.45 29.97
C ALA A 14 -18.93 -12.59 30.92
N LYS A 15 -19.87 -13.02 31.76
CA LYS A 15 -19.73 -14.23 32.58
C LYS A 15 -20.57 -15.37 32.00
N LEU A 16 -19.98 -16.54 31.94
CA LEU A 16 -20.71 -17.76 31.55
C LEU A 16 -21.39 -18.34 32.81
N TYR A 17 -22.68 -18.55 32.71
CA TYR A 17 -23.47 -19.18 33.75
C TYR A 17 -23.98 -20.53 33.29
N ASN A 18 -23.74 -21.58 34.09
CA ASN A 18 -24.28 -22.91 33.91
C ASN A 18 -25.64 -22.97 34.62
N TYR A 19 -26.70 -23.29 33.89
CA TYR A 19 -28.02 -23.52 34.43
C TYR A 19 -28.31 -25.00 34.44
N LYS A 20 -28.96 -25.51 35.53
CA LYS A 20 -29.28 -26.95 35.70
C LYS A 20 -30.12 -27.52 34.53
N ASP A 21 -30.93 -26.67 33.93
CA ASP A 21 -31.88 -27.08 32.89
C ASP A 21 -31.37 -26.87 31.45
N ARG A 22 -30.08 -26.55 31.27
CA ARG A 22 -29.49 -26.27 29.95
C ARG A 22 -28.19 -27.05 29.75
N LYS A 23 -28.04 -27.65 28.57
CA LYS A 23 -26.80 -28.36 28.18
C LYS A 23 -25.61 -27.42 27.89
N LEU A 24 -25.88 -26.17 27.57
CA LEU A 24 -24.85 -25.19 27.23
C LEU A 24 -24.87 -23.98 28.19
N PRO A 25 -23.70 -23.46 28.57
CA PRO A 25 -23.62 -22.28 29.42
C PRO A 25 -24.18 -21.05 28.71
N ARG A 26 -24.81 -20.16 29.46
CA ARG A 26 -25.31 -18.87 28.95
C ARG A 26 -24.31 -17.76 29.25
N ALA A 27 -23.89 -17.01 28.23
CA ALA A 27 -23.15 -15.78 28.41
C ALA A 27 -24.09 -14.66 28.90
N VAL A 28 -23.77 -14.05 30.03
CA VAL A 28 -24.48 -12.89 30.55
C VAL A 28 -23.55 -11.74 30.71
N VAL A 29 -23.88 -10.64 30.05
CA VAL A 29 -23.17 -9.37 30.16
C VAL A 29 -23.56 -8.69 31.46
N ARG A 30 -22.59 -8.29 32.28
CA ARG A 30 -22.84 -7.59 33.55
C ARG A 30 -22.08 -6.28 33.63
N ASN A 31 -22.72 -5.26 34.14
CA ASN A 31 -22.10 -4.00 34.48
C ASN A 31 -21.24 -4.15 35.75
N ASN A 32 -19.99 -3.67 35.70
CA ASN A 32 -19.05 -3.73 36.81
C ASN A 32 -19.04 -2.44 37.67
N ILE A 33 -20.07 -1.58 37.56
CA ILE A 33 -20.16 -0.39 38.39
C ILE A 33 -20.44 -0.82 39.84
N THR A 34 -19.49 -0.53 40.71
CA THR A 34 -19.50 -0.91 42.14
C THR A 34 -20.29 0.05 43.02
N ASN A 35 -20.96 1.07 42.47
CA ASN A 35 -21.72 2.01 43.27
C ASN A 35 -23.12 1.49 43.58
N SER A 36 -23.42 1.40 44.86
CA SER A 36 -24.55 0.75 45.52
C SER A 36 -25.93 1.34 45.25
N THR A 37 -26.08 2.24 44.31
CA THR A 37 -27.37 2.93 43.99
C THR A 37 -27.96 2.50 42.64
N VAL A 38 -27.39 1.50 41.99
CA VAL A 38 -27.86 1.10 40.67
C VAL A 38 -28.99 0.06 40.79
N THR A 39 -30.14 0.46 40.36
CA THR A 39 -31.35 -0.32 40.19
C THR A 39 -31.12 -1.57 39.27
N ASN A 40 -32.07 -2.50 39.26
CA ASN A 40 -32.05 -3.75 38.49
C ASN A 40 -31.81 -3.58 36.96
N ASP A 41 -31.72 -2.38 36.43
CA ASP A 41 -31.52 -2.04 35.03
C ASP A 41 -30.09 -2.34 34.52
N SER A 42 -29.17 -2.65 35.40
CA SER A 42 -27.78 -3.00 35.03
C SER A 42 -27.58 -4.36 34.40
N ARG A 43 -28.65 -5.14 34.20
CA ARG A 43 -28.56 -6.57 33.77
C ARG A 43 -28.61 -6.78 32.28
N ASN A 44 -29.21 -5.87 31.52
CA ASN A 44 -29.40 -6.00 30.07
C ASN A 44 -28.85 -4.77 29.37
N VAL A 45 -27.92 -4.99 28.46
CA VAL A 45 -27.53 -3.95 27.50
C VAL A 45 -28.58 -3.98 26.41
N THR A 46 -29.45 -2.97 26.40
CA THR A 46 -30.38 -2.75 25.30
C THR A 46 -29.66 -2.00 24.20
N HIS A 47 -29.19 -2.72 23.20
CA HIS A 47 -28.56 -2.16 22.03
C HIS A 47 -29.20 -2.77 20.79
N PRO A 48 -29.56 -2.01 19.76
CA PRO A 48 -30.12 -2.57 18.55
C PRO A 48 -29.16 -3.58 17.91
N VAL A 49 -29.61 -4.81 17.74
CA VAL A 49 -28.82 -5.88 17.11
C VAL A 49 -29.65 -6.50 16.00
N ILE A 50 -29.10 -6.58 14.81
CA ILE A 50 -29.65 -7.33 13.69
C ILE A 50 -28.68 -8.45 13.35
N TYR A 51 -29.20 -9.68 13.27
CA TYR A 51 -28.46 -10.86 12.86
C TYR A 51 -29.00 -11.42 11.57
N LEU A 52 -28.20 -11.43 10.54
CA LEU A 52 -28.48 -12.02 9.24
C LEU A 52 -27.83 -13.40 9.17
N SER A 53 -28.64 -14.45 9.42
CA SER A 53 -28.19 -15.85 9.31
C SER A 53 -28.24 -16.33 7.86
N LEU A 54 -27.71 -17.54 7.61
CA LEU A 54 -27.77 -18.20 6.29
C LEU A 54 -29.20 -18.50 5.79
N ASN A 55 -30.21 -18.47 6.67
CA ASN A 55 -31.62 -18.64 6.26
C ASN A 55 -32.03 -17.54 5.23
N ARG A 56 -31.35 -16.39 5.18
CA ARG A 56 -31.60 -15.34 4.21
C ARG A 56 -31.38 -15.78 2.76
N LEU A 57 -30.67 -16.88 2.52
CA LEU A 57 -30.39 -17.41 1.18
C LEU A 57 -31.53 -18.32 0.64
N ILE A 58 -32.57 -18.55 1.43
CA ILE A 58 -33.74 -19.30 0.97
C ILE A 58 -34.51 -18.44 -0.03
N PRO A 59 -34.60 -18.83 -1.33
CA PRO A 59 -35.33 -18.07 -2.34
C PRO A 59 -36.78 -17.80 -1.91
N ILE A 60 -37.32 -16.67 -2.33
CA ILE A 60 -38.69 -16.22 -1.97
C ILE A 60 -39.72 -17.32 -2.25
N VAL A 61 -39.64 -17.94 -3.43
CA VAL A 61 -40.54 -19.02 -3.86
C VAL A 61 -40.53 -20.27 -2.96
N ASN A 62 -39.47 -20.49 -2.22
CA ASN A 62 -39.29 -21.63 -1.33
C ASN A 62 -39.63 -21.31 0.14
N ARG A 63 -40.08 -20.08 0.44
CA ARG A 63 -40.43 -19.66 1.79
C ARG A 63 -41.85 -20.15 2.18
N HIS A 64 -41.98 -20.70 3.36
CA HIS A 64 -43.27 -20.99 3.92
C HIS A 64 -44.00 -19.70 4.32
N LYS A 65 -45.08 -19.38 3.66
CA LYS A 65 -45.93 -18.18 3.92
C LYS A 65 -45.15 -16.87 3.78
N TYR A 66 -45.28 -16.25 2.70
CA TYR A 66 -44.87 -14.85 2.54
C TYR A 66 -46.03 -14.03 1.95
N GLU A 67 -46.05 -12.76 2.29
CA GLU A 67 -47.05 -11.81 1.82
C GLU A 67 -46.32 -10.52 1.45
N THR A 68 -46.82 -9.82 0.43
CA THR A 68 -46.34 -8.46 0.13
C THR A 68 -46.86 -7.51 1.19
N LYS A 69 -45.98 -6.61 1.66
CA LYS A 69 -46.31 -5.64 2.72
C LYS A 69 -45.97 -4.23 2.27
N ASP A 70 -46.87 -3.35 2.54
CA ASP A 70 -46.60 -1.92 2.40
C ASP A 70 -45.89 -1.41 3.66
N LEU A 71 -44.70 -0.81 3.49
CA LEU A 71 -43.86 -0.28 4.57
C LEU A 71 -43.57 1.18 4.31
N GLU A 72 -44.34 2.07 4.96
CA GLU A 72 -44.28 3.52 4.78
C GLU A 72 -42.86 4.07 4.80
N PHE A 73 -42.04 3.69 5.78
CA PHE A 73 -40.65 4.13 5.88
C PHE A 73 -39.85 3.76 4.64
N LEU A 74 -39.98 2.53 4.17
CA LEU A 74 -39.23 2.06 2.99
C LEU A 74 -39.76 2.69 1.70
N ASN A 75 -41.04 2.98 1.62
CA ASN A 75 -41.62 3.70 0.48
C ASN A 75 -41.09 5.12 0.37
N ASN A 76 -40.95 5.81 1.49
CA ASN A 76 -40.37 7.16 1.55
C ASN A 76 -38.88 7.17 1.13
N HIS A 77 -38.20 6.03 1.21
CA HIS A 77 -36.78 5.87 0.89
C HIS A 77 -36.57 4.95 -0.34
N LYS A 78 -37.59 4.69 -1.14
CA LYS A 78 -37.58 3.73 -2.23
C LYS A 78 -36.44 3.96 -3.22
N ASP A 79 -36.28 5.19 -3.69
CA ASP A 79 -35.28 5.51 -4.70
C ASP A 79 -33.85 5.30 -4.20
N GLU A 80 -33.62 5.63 -2.94
CA GLU A 80 -32.32 5.35 -2.29
C GLU A 80 -32.08 3.85 -2.15
N PHE A 81 -33.08 3.09 -1.74
CA PHE A 81 -32.99 1.64 -1.61
C PHE A 81 -32.64 0.98 -2.96
N ILE A 82 -33.37 1.31 -4.00
CA ILE A 82 -33.14 0.82 -5.37
C ILE A 82 -31.73 1.18 -5.84
N ARG A 83 -31.31 2.42 -5.64
CA ARG A 83 -29.97 2.90 -6.03
C ARG A 83 -28.86 2.10 -5.34
N ILE A 84 -28.99 1.83 -4.04
CA ILE A 84 -27.98 1.05 -3.29
C ILE A 84 -27.99 -0.40 -3.72
N ASN A 85 -29.16 -0.98 -3.97
CA ASN A 85 -29.27 -2.35 -4.47
C ASN A 85 -28.62 -2.50 -5.85
N ASN A 86 -28.88 -1.56 -6.76
CA ASN A 86 -28.25 -1.52 -8.07
C ASN A 86 -26.73 -1.35 -7.95
N GLN A 87 -26.26 -0.50 -7.04
CA GLN A 87 -24.83 -0.36 -6.74
C GLN A 87 -24.24 -1.67 -6.25
N LEU A 88 -24.86 -2.32 -5.25
CA LEU A 88 -24.38 -3.58 -4.68
C LEU A 88 -24.24 -4.67 -5.72
N LEU A 89 -25.24 -4.80 -6.60
CA LEU A 89 -25.28 -5.83 -7.62
C LEU A 89 -24.64 -5.42 -8.95
N CYS A 90 -24.03 -4.23 -9.02
CA CYS A 90 -23.45 -3.68 -10.25
C CYS A 90 -24.45 -3.67 -11.42
N LYS A 91 -25.72 -3.34 -11.18
CA LYS A 91 -26.82 -3.32 -12.14
C LYS A 91 -27.33 -1.90 -12.35
N THR A 92 -28.08 -1.72 -13.45
CA THR A 92 -28.80 -0.47 -13.76
C THR A 92 -30.31 -0.71 -14.00
N SER A 93 -30.73 -1.97 -14.02
CA SER A 93 -32.07 -2.37 -14.46
C SER A 93 -33.12 -2.46 -13.34
N GLY A 94 -32.71 -2.49 -12.08
CA GLY A 94 -33.64 -2.53 -10.95
C GLY A 94 -34.42 -1.20 -10.85
N SER A 95 -35.73 -1.23 -11.02
CA SER A 95 -36.60 -0.06 -11.02
C SER A 95 -37.85 -0.23 -10.15
N LEU A 96 -38.19 -1.45 -9.80
CA LEU A 96 -39.31 -1.82 -8.97
C LEU A 96 -38.83 -2.38 -7.63
N PHE A 97 -39.68 -2.32 -6.64
CA PHE A 97 -39.36 -2.58 -5.25
C PHE A 97 -40.58 -3.22 -4.57
N THR A 98 -40.42 -4.43 -4.05
CA THR A 98 -41.50 -5.18 -3.40
C THR A 98 -41.04 -5.72 -2.04
N PRO A 99 -41.48 -5.12 -0.92
CA PRO A 99 -41.25 -5.68 0.41
C PRO A 99 -42.11 -6.92 0.63
N THR A 100 -41.52 -7.96 1.21
CA THR A 100 -42.19 -9.19 1.60
C THR A 100 -42.00 -9.50 3.07
N THR A 101 -43.01 -10.04 3.72
CA THR A 101 -42.96 -10.47 5.12
C THR A 101 -43.39 -11.93 5.22
N GLY A 102 -42.93 -12.62 6.26
CA GLY A 102 -43.27 -14.01 6.49
C GLY A 102 -42.24 -14.72 7.35
N SER A 103 -41.80 -15.90 6.96
CA SER A 103 -40.72 -16.63 7.66
C SER A 103 -39.37 -15.85 7.60
N ILE A 104 -39.18 -15.07 6.56
CA ILE A 104 -38.02 -14.20 6.33
C ILE A 104 -38.54 -12.89 5.74
N GLU A 105 -38.17 -11.77 6.36
CA GLU A 105 -38.47 -10.46 5.83
C GLU A 105 -37.45 -10.08 4.77
N SER A 106 -37.89 -9.54 3.64
CA SER A 106 -37.02 -9.21 2.51
C SER A 106 -37.60 -8.07 1.68
N VAL A 107 -36.75 -7.44 0.91
CA VAL A 107 -37.14 -6.43 -0.10
C VAL A 107 -36.54 -6.81 -1.43
N ALA A 108 -37.36 -7.28 -2.33
CA ALA A 108 -36.94 -7.63 -3.68
C ALA A 108 -36.90 -6.37 -4.56
N VAL A 109 -35.73 -6.07 -5.15
CA VAL A 109 -35.59 -5.09 -6.20
C VAL A 109 -35.56 -5.83 -7.55
N HIS A 110 -36.51 -5.52 -8.41
CA HIS A 110 -36.69 -6.20 -9.69
C HIS A 110 -36.94 -5.19 -10.82
N SER A 111 -37.08 -5.66 -12.03
CA SER A 111 -37.36 -4.83 -13.20
C SER A 111 -38.78 -5.08 -13.71
N THR A 112 -39.18 -4.35 -14.74
CA THR A 112 -40.45 -4.61 -15.47
C THR A 112 -40.41 -5.90 -16.29
N ALA A 113 -39.24 -6.50 -16.45
CA ALA A 113 -39.06 -7.73 -17.25
C ALA A 113 -39.29 -9.01 -16.41
N TYR A 114 -39.24 -8.94 -15.09
CA TYR A 114 -39.45 -10.07 -14.17
C TYR A 114 -40.00 -9.57 -12.84
N ASP A 115 -40.72 -10.40 -12.14
CA ASP A 115 -41.36 -10.09 -10.86
C ASP A 115 -40.45 -10.37 -9.64
N HIS A 116 -40.97 -10.09 -8.44
CA HIS A 116 -40.25 -10.29 -7.19
C HIS A 116 -40.04 -11.77 -6.84
N GLU A 117 -40.82 -12.69 -7.41
CA GLU A 117 -40.66 -14.14 -7.20
C GLU A 117 -39.52 -14.70 -8.05
N SER A 118 -39.20 -14.04 -9.14
CA SER A 118 -38.16 -14.45 -10.08
C SER A 118 -36.77 -13.93 -9.75
N VAL A 119 -36.60 -13.19 -8.62
CA VAL A 119 -35.28 -12.73 -8.20
C VAL A 119 -34.40 -13.88 -7.75
N SER A 120 -33.13 -13.82 -8.09
CA SER A 120 -32.15 -14.82 -7.63
C SER A 120 -31.89 -14.73 -6.12
N ALA A 121 -31.41 -15.83 -5.52
CA ALA A 121 -31.05 -15.85 -4.10
C ALA A 121 -29.99 -14.75 -3.75
N GLY A 122 -29.08 -14.41 -4.67
CA GLY A 122 -28.11 -13.34 -4.47
C GLY A 122 -28.75 -11.95 -4.51
N GLU A 123 -29.73 -11.72 -5.37
CA GLU A 123 -30.49 -10.46 -5.41
C GLU A 123 -31.33 -10.27 -4.16
N ASP A 124 -32.00 -11.33 -3.72
CA ASP A 124 -32.76 -11.31 -2.49
C ASP A 124 -31.87 -11.09 -1.25
N ASN A 125 -30.72 -11.76 -1.19
CA ASN A 125 -29.72 -11.53 -0.14
C ASN A 125 -29.27 -10.05 -0.09
N ALA A 126 -28.99 -9.45 -1.24
CA ALA A 126 -28.65 -8.04 -1.34
C ALA A 126 -29.76 -7.16 -0.76
N GLY A 127 -31.01 -7.45 -1.10
CA GLY A 127 -32.18 -6.75 -0.54
C GLY A 127 -32.25 -6.85 0.97
N GLN A 128 -32.02 -8.03 1.55
CA GLN A 128 -32.03 -8.24 3.01
C GLN A 128 -30.90 -7.51 3.74
N ILE A 129 -29.69 -7.49 3.18
CA ILE A 129 -28.57 -6.73 3.76
C ILE A 129 -28.89 -5.22 3.78
N ILE A 130 -29.43 -4.70 2.68
CA ILE A 130 -29.81 -3.29 2.59
C ILE A 130 -30.97 -2.99 3.52
N GLN A 131 -31.97 -3.87 3.63
CA GLN A 131 -33.07 -3.73 4.56
C GLN A 131 -32.58 -3.65 6.01
N ALA A 132 -31.59 -4.45 6.40
CA ALA A 132 -30.98 -4.35 7.73
C ALA A 132 -30.32 -2.99 7.97
N ILE A 133 -29.64 -2.44 6.99
CA ILE A 133 -29.08 -1.10 7.05
C ILE A 133 -30.21 -0.05 7.22
N PHE A 134 -31.29 -0.15 6.43
CA PHE A 134 -32.42 0.78 6.51
C PHE A 134 -33.20 0.64 7.83
N SER A 135 -33.16 -0.51 8.47
CA SER A 135 -33.72 -0.67 9.82
C SER A 135 -32.98 0.18 10.86
N PHE A 136 -31.65 0.24 10.77
CA PHE A 136 -30.84 1.17 11.60
C PHE A 136 -31.07 2.63 11.22
N LYS A 137 -31.26 2.93 9.93
CA LYS A 137 -31.60 4.27 9.46
C LYS A 137 -32.93 4.72 10.03
N LYS A 138 -33.97 3.86 9.99
CA LYS A 138 -35.26 4.12 10.61
C LYS A 138 -35.12 4.41 12.11
N LEU A 139 -34.38 3.58 12.83
CA LEU A 139 -34.15 3.81 14.26
C LEU A 139 -33.45 5.15 14.54
N LYS A 140 -32.50 5.54 13.69
CA LYS A 140 -31.81 6.80 13.84
C LYS A 140 -32.72 8.01 13.60
N GLU A 141 -33.65 7.93 12.66
CA GLU A 141 -34.58 9.00 12.32
C GLU A 141 -35.74 9.11 13.31
N GLU A 142 -36.26 7.98 13.78
CA GLU A 142 -37.49 7.94 14.61
C GLU A 142 -37.21 7.88 16.11
N TYR A 143 -35.99 7.53 16.54
CA TYR A 143 -35.67 7.28 17.94
C TYR A 143 -34.65 8.26 18.48
N GLY A 144 -35.07 9.25 19.27
CA GLY A 144 -34.21 10.33 19.75
C GLY A 144 -33.01 9.87 20.62
N ASN A 145 -33.06 8.67 21.20
CA ASN A 145 -31.97 8.06 21.98
C ASN A 145 -31.15 7.03 21.20
N TYR A 146 -31.08 7.17 19.88
CA TYR A 146 -30.28 6.28 19.06
C TYR A 146 -28.79 6.52 19.25
N HIS A 147 -28.07 5.51 19.74
CA HIS A 147 -26.62 5.58 19.97
C HIS A 147 -25.80 4.65 19.06
N GLY A 148 -26.43 4.10 18.04
CA GLY A 148 -25.82 3.12 17.15
C GLY A 148 -26.40 1.73 17.32
N GLY A 149 -25.76 0.74 16.71
CA GLY A 149 -26.23 -0.65 16.73
C GLY A 149 -25.15 -1.66 16.33
N LEU A 150 -25.53 -2.93 16.33
CA LEU A 150 -24.67 -4.05 15.93
C LEU A 150 -25.34 -4.83 14.79
N LEU A 151 -24.66 -4.89 13.65
CA LEU A 151 -25.04 -5.72 12.51
C LEU A 151 -24.15 -6.95 12.45
N LEU A 152 -24.73 -8.12 12.57
CA LEU A 152 -24.07 -9.41 12.47
C LEU A 152 -24.47 -10.07 11.16
N ILE A 153 -23.51 -10.48 10.32
CA ILE A 153 -23.78 -11.15 9.05
C ILE A 153 -22.99 -12.44 8.98
N ASP A 154 -23.67 -13.56 8.90
CA ASP A 154 -23.03 -14.86 8.72
C ASP A 154 -22.80 -15.12 7.24
N GLU A 155 -21.55 -15.48 6.84
CA GLU A 155 -21.14 -15.68 5.44
C GLU A 155 -21.56 -14.53 4.50
N ALA A 156 -21.03 -13.35 4.74
CA ALA A 156 -21.43 -12.12 4.02
C ALA A 156 -21.26 -12.19 2.49
N ASP A 157 -20.37 -13.05 2.00
CA ASP A 157 -20.12 -13.31 0.57
C ASP A 157 -21.13 -14.24 -0.09
N ALA A 158 -21.92 -14.96 0.68
CA ALA A 158 -22.80 -15.99 0.15
C ALA A 158 -23.80 -15.41 -0.89
N GLY A 159 -23.83 -16.02 -2.07
CA GLY A 159 -24.69 -15.57 -3.18
C GLY A 159 -24.24 -14.30 -3.88
N LEU A 160 -23.10 -13.71 -3.52
CA LEU A 160 -22.56 -12.49 -4.14
C LEU A 160 -21.36 -12.79 -5.06
N PHE A 161 -21.43 -12.35 -6.31
CA PHE A 161 -20.31 -12.46 -7.23
C PHE A 161 -19.17 -11.47 -6.86
N PRO A 162 -17.93 -11.64 -7.36
CA PRO A 162 -16.77 -10.83 -6.97
C PRO A 162 -16.99 -9.32 -6.99
N GLY A 163 -17.59 -8.79 -8.05
CA GLY A 163 -17.88 -7.35 -8.14
C GLY A 163 -18.82 -6.85 -7.03
N ALA A 164 -19.85 -7.64 -6.70
CA ALA A 164 -20.77 -7.32 -5.62
C ALA A 164 -20.10 -7.34 -4.24
N GLN A 165 -19.11 -8.19 -4.03
CA GLN A 165 -18.36 -8.23 -2.77
C GLN A 165 -17.53 -6.95 -2.55
N TYR A 166 -16.92 -6.38 -3.59
CA TYR A 166 -16.28 -5.07 -3.50
C TYR A 166 -17.28 -3.96 -3.18
N GLN A 167 -18.46 -3.98 -3.81
CA GLN A 167 -19.51 -2.99 -3.51
C GLN A 167 -20.07 -3.16 -2.10
N LEU A 168 -20.22 -4.41 -1.62
CA LEU A 168 -20.63 -4.68 -0.24
C LEU A 168 -19.69 -4.02 0.76
N LYS A 169 -18.37 -4.15 0.56
CA LYS A 169 -17.37 -3.49 1.39
C LYS A 169 -17.59 -1.98 1.44
N GLU A 170 -17.74 -1.33 0.30
CA GLU A 170 -17.93 0.12 0.23
C GLU A 170 -19.23 0.57 0.93
N ILE A 171 -20.32 -0.17 0.72
CA ILE A 171 -21.62 0.11 1.33
C ILE A 171 -21.55 -0.07 2.85
N LEU A 172 -21.02 -1.19 3.35
CA LEU A 172 -20.89 -1.44 4.78
C LEU A 172 -20.01 -0.39 5.47
N ASN A 173 -18.88 -0.02 4.87
CA ASN A 173 -17.99 0.99 5.44
C ASN A 173 -18.63 2.39 5.50
N ARG A 174 -19.38 2.75 4.48
CA ARG A 174 -20.12 4.02 4.45
C ARG A 174 -21.19 4.08 5.52
N TYR A 175 -22.09 3.08 5.53
CA TYR A 175 -23.23 3.07 6.45
C TYR A 175 -22.85 2.77 7.90
N ALA A 176 -21.77 2.03 8.14
CA ALA A 176 -21.23 1.85 9.48
C ALA A 176 -20.86 3.18 10.14
N LYS A 177 -20.26 4.09 9.38
CA LYS A 177 -19.96 5.45 9.87
C LYS A 177 -21.18 6.32 9.97
N GLU A 178 -22.01 6.32 8.93
CA GLU A 178 -23.19 7.19 8.85
C GLU A 178 -24.19 6.87 9.96
N LEU A 179 -24.43 5.59 10.21
CA LEU A 179 -25.41 5.11 11.18
C LEU A 179 -24.81 4.77 12.55
N ASN A 180 -23.51 5.00 12.74
CA ASN A 180 -22.78 4.66 13.97
C ASN A 180 -22.98 3.19 14.41
N ILE A 181 -22.97 2.24 13.45
CA ILE A 181 -23.13 0.83 13.73
C ILE A 181 -21.78 0.09 13.67
N GLN A 182 -21.63 -0.89 14.54
CA GLN A 182 -20.58 -1.89 14.44
C GLN A 182 -21.06 -3.02 13.53
N VAL A 183 -20.23 -3.38 12.55
CA VAL A 183 -20.50 -4.53 11.67
C VAL A 183 -19.52 -5.65 12.00
N VAL A 184 -20.06 -6.85 12.25
CA VAL A 184 -19.27 -8.07 12.43
C VAL A 184 -19.81 -9.10 11.44
N PHE A 185 -18.95 -9.65 10.63
CA PHE A 185 -19.36 -10.68 9.68
C PHE A 185 -18.34 -11.81 9.57
N THR A 186 -18.83 -12.99 9.19
CA THR A 186 -17.99 -14.10 8.77
C THR A 186 -17.95 -14.17 7.24
N THR A 187 -16.87 -14.68 6.68
CA THR A 187 -16.73 -14.87 5.24
C THR A 187 -15.70 -15.94 4.91
N HIS A 188 -15.89 -16.65 3.82
CA HIS A 188 -14.92 -17.54 3.19
C HIS A 188 -14.30 -16.92 1.92
N SER A 189 -14.75 -15.73 1.54
CA SER A 189 -14.27 -15.06 0.32
C SER A 189 -12.84 -14.54 0.46
N PRO A 190 -11.90 -14.99 -0.36
CA PRO A 190 -10.55 -14.41 -0.40
C PRO A 190 -10.57 -12.91 -0.66
N ILE A 191 -11.52 -12.41 -1.46
CA ILE A 191 -11.66 -10.99 -1.81
C ILE A 191 -11.98 -10.16 -0.57
N LEU A 192 -13.04 -10.52 0.17
CA LEU A 192 -13.42 -9.79 1.38
C LEU A 192 -12.33 -9.89 2.46
N ILE A 193 -11.75 -11.08 2.65
CA ILE A 193 -10.68 -11.28 3.63
C ILE A 193 -9.48 -10.37 3.29
N GLU A 194 -9.03 -10.35 2.04
CA GLU A 194 -7.91 -9.51 1.61
C GLU A 194 -8.18 -8.02 1.81
N GLU A 195 -9.35 -7.56 1.37
CA GLU A 195 -9.72 -6.16 1.44
C GLU A 195 -9.85 -5.66 2.89
N TYR A 196 -10.49 -6.43 3.77
CA TYR A 196 -10.58 -6.06 5.18
C TYR A 196 -9.27 -6.29 5.96
N TYR A 197 -8.47 -7.26 5.55
CA TYR A 197 -7.11 -7.39 6.07
C TYR A 197 -6.27 -6.13 5.77
N LYS A 198 -6.29 -5.63 4.51
CA LYS A 198 -5.62 -4.38 4.13
C LYS A 198 -6.13 -3.18 4.94
N LEU A 199 -7.44 -3.09 5.17
CA LEU A 199 -8.03 -2.05 6.01
C LEU A 199 -7.59 -2.17 7.46
N SER A 200 -7.54 -3.37 8.03
CA SER A 200 -7.09 -3.60 9.41
C SER A 200 -5.61 -3.25 9.62
N GLN A 201 -4.77 -3.36 8.58
CA GLN A 201 -3.37 -2.95 8.64
C GLN A 201 -3.19 -1.41 8.57
N ARG A 202 -4.10 -0.72 7.87
CA ARG A 202 -4.06 0.75 7.71
C ARG A 202 -4.73 1.50 8.86
N ASP A 203 -5.83 0.97 9.35
CA ASP A 203 -6.68 1.58 10.38
C ASP A 203 -7.15 0.51 11.39
N HIS A 204 -6.22 0.06 12.22
CA HIS A 204 -6.46 -0.97 13.24
C HIS A 204 -7.41 -0.53 14.36
N LYS A 205 -7.77 0.75 14.42
CA LYS A 205 -8.75 1.27 15.39
C LYS A 205 -10.19 0.99 14.98
N ASN A 206 -10.45 1.05 13.66
CA ASN A 206 -11.79 0.90 13.11
C ASN A 206 -12.02 -0.47 12.46
N PHE A 207 -10.95 -1.16 12.07
CA PHE A 207 -11.04 -2.46 11.39
C PHE A 207 -10.19 -3.51 12.10
N LYS A 208 -10.76 -4.69 12.27
CA LYS A 208 -10.06 -5.87 12.81
C LYS A 208 -10.41 -7.09 11.99
N THR A 209 -9.40 -7.82 11.54
CA THR A 209 -9.54 -9.13 10.92
C THR A 209 -9.11 -10.20 11.92
N ILE A 210 -9.97 -11.19 12.16
CA ILE A 210 -9.72 -12.33 13.03
C ILE A 210 -9.79 -13.59 12.17
N TYR A 211 -8.69 -14.33 12.10
CA TYR A 211 -8.63 -15.54 11.31
C TYR A 211 -8.81 -16.78 12.21
N LEU A 212 -9.76 -17.62 11.84
CA LEU A 212 -10.03 -18.88 12.52
C LEU A 212 -9.63 -20.05 11.61
N SER A 213 -8.83 -20.98 12.08
CA SER A 213 -8.47 -22.18 11.33
C SER A 213 -8.46 -23.41 12.24
N ASN A 214 -8.78 -24.56 11.67
CA ASN A 214 -8.71 -25.87 12.31
C ASN A 214 -7.54 -26.73 11.83
N LYS A 215 -6.60 -26.17 11.10
CA LYS A 215 -5.47 -26.89 10.48
C LYS A 215 -4.62 -27.72 11.44
N LEU A 216 -4.67 -27.41 12.72
CA LEU A 216 -3.99 -28.17 13.79
C LEU A 216 -4.95 -29.12 14.54
N GLY A 217 -6.08 -29.47 13.94
CA GLY A 217 -7.08 -30.41 14.51
C GLY A 217 -8.02 -29.79 15.54
N LYS A 218 -7.79 -28.52 15.94
CA LYS A 218 -8.67 -27.74 16.83
C LYS A 218 -8.82 -26.35 16.27
N ILE A 219 -10.00 -25.76 16.41
CA ILE A 219 -10.23 -24.36 16.02
C ILE A 219 -9.36 -23.45 16.90
N GLN A 220 -8.54 -22.64 16.25
CA GLN A 220 -7.65 -21.69 16.89
C GLN A 220 -7.81 -20.30 16.25
N ILE A 221 -7.57 -19.29 17.04
CA ILE A 221 -7.54 -17.88 16.61
C ILE A 221 -6.10 -17.53 16.24
N PHE A 222 -5.91 -17.02 15.04
CA PHE A 222 -4.62 -16.56 14.55
C PHE A 222 -4.67 -15.04 14.33
N GLU A 223 -4.20 -14.28 15.32
CA GLU A 223 -4.25 -12.81 15.29
C GLU A 223 -3.13 -12.18 14.45
N ASN A 224 -2.01 -12.88 14.26
CA ASN A 224 -0.79 -12.35 13.63
C ASN A 224 -0.50 -12.99 12.25
N TYR A 225 -1.50 -13.60 11.63
CA TYR A 225 -1.31 -14.16 10.30
C TYR A 225 -1.22 -13.07 9.24
N SER A 226 -0.22 -13.19 8.37
CA SER A 226 -0.13 -12.37 7.16
C SER A 226 -1.21 -12.79 6.15
N TRP A 227 -1.53 -11.92 5.20
CA TRP A 227 -2.41 -12.30 4.09
C TRP A 227 -1.95 -13.57 3.36
N THR A 228 -0.63 -13.72 3.18
CA THR A 228 -0.03 -14.91 2.54
C THR A 228 -0.29 -16.19 3.33
N ASP A 229 -0.25 -16.11 4.67
CA ASP A 229 -0.57 -17.27 5.54
C ASP A 229 -2.04 -17.64 5.43
N ILE A 230 -2.91 -16.64 5.50
CA ILE A 230 -4.36 -16.82 5.38
C ILE A 230 -4.71 -17.42 4.01
N TYR A 231 -4.16 -16.84 2.93
CA TYR A 231 -4.44 -17.28 1.57
C TYR A 231 -3.95 -18.72 1.30
N ALA A 232 -2.78 -19.07 1.80
CA ALA A 232 -2.26 -20.44 1.71
C ALA A 232 -3.19 -21.45 2.42
N ASP A 233 -3.66 -21.10 3.62
CA ASP A 233 -4.52 -21.94 4.43
C ASP A 233 -5.91 -22.14 3.76
N ILE A 234 -6.58 -21.06 3.36
CA ILE A 234 -7.91 -21.16 2.68
C ILE A 234 -7.83 -21.82 1.31
N SER A 235 -6.67 -21.74 0.63
CA SER A 235 -6.44 -22.39 -0.66
C SER A 235 -5.99 -23.84 -0.53
N VAL A 236 -5.81 -24.35 0.71
CA VAL A 236 -5.28 -25.68 1.01
C VAL A 236 -3.97 -25.94 0.27
N LYS A 237 -3.12 -24.94 0.22
CA LYS A 237 -1.80 -25.01 -0.39
C LYS A 237 -0.73 -24.89 0.69
N MET A 238 0.43 -25.50 0.45
CA MET A 238 1.61 -25.13 1.22
C MET A 238 1.84 -23.64 1.00
N LYS A 239 2.15 -22.91 2.09
CA LYS A 239 2.71 -21.59 1.95
C LYS A 239 3.84 -21.75 0.94
N GLU A 240 3.69 -21.14 -0.22
CA GLU A 240 4.80 -21.05 -1.12
C GLU A 240 5.90 -20.36 -0.32
N VAL A 241 6.83 -21.16 0.19
CA VAL A 241 8.17 -20.70 0.54
C VAL A 241 8.82 -20.44 -0.79
N SER A 242 8.15 -19.59 -1.58
CA SER A 242 8.75 -19.02 -2.75
C SER A 242 9.92 -18.23 -2.24
N PRO A 243 11.13 -18.46 -2.75
CA PRO A 243 12.21 -17.50 -2.60
C PRO A 243 11.84 -16.14 -3.24
N GLU A 244 10.64 -16.01 -3.72
CA GLU A 244 10.04 -14.86 -4.36
C GLU A 244 8.90 -14.24 -3.55
N LEU A 245 9.20 -13.74 -2.35
CA LEU A 245 8.44 -12.62 -1.80
C LEU A 245 8.46 -11.52 -2.88
N SER A 246 7.39 -11.40 -3.67
CA SER A 246 7.25 -10.28 -4.58
C SER A 246 6.65 -9.13 -3.79
N PHE A 247 7.50 -8.23 -3.35
CA PHE A 247 7.01 -6.94 -2.86
C PHE A 247 6.35 -6.16 -4.01
N PRO A 248 5.34 -5.33 -3.73
CA PRO A 248 4.83 -4.40 -4.73
C PRO A 248 5.98 -3.51 -5.21
N GLU A 249 6.14 -3.41 -6.52
CA GLU A 249 7.19 -2.59 -7.12
C GLU A 249 7.14 -1.17 -6.57
N THR A 250 8.30 -0.66 -6.18
CA THR A 250 8.48 0.72 -5.74
C THR A 250 9.15 1.50 -6.86
N ASN A 251 8.48 2.52 -7.36
CA ASN A 251 9.05 3.40 -8.38
C ASN A 251 10.27 4.11 -7.81
N VAL A 252 11.33 4.18 -8.63
CA VAL A 252 12.58 4.88 -8.30
C VAL A 252 12.81 5.94 -9.36
N TYR A 253 12.85 7.20 -8.95
CA TYR A 253 13.08 8.35 -9.82
C TYR A 253 14.50 8.86 -9.64
N PHE A 254 15.06 9.38 -10.72
CA PHE A 254 16.42 9.91 -10.81
C PHE A 254 16.40 11.33 -11.33
N GLU A 255 17.43 12.12 -11.04
CA GLU A 255 17.56 13.44 -11.63
C GLU A 255 17.77 13.36 -13.15
N ASP A 256 18.61 12.41 -13.58
CA ASP A 256 18.91 12.18 -15.00
C ASP A 256 19.42 10.75 -15.28
N ASP A 257 19.86 10.51 -16.51
CA ASP A 257 20.38 9.22 -16.96
C ASP A 257 21.74 8.89 -16.36
N GLU A 258 22.54 9.90 -16.06
CA GLU A 258 23.84 9.81 -15.42
C GLU A 258 23.69 9.24 -14.01
N ALA A 259 22.75 9.76 -13.23
CA ALA A 259 22.39 9.26 -11.91
C ALA A 259 21.91 7.81 -11.96
N ARG A 260 21.08 7.47 -12.94
CA ARG A 260 20.59 6.09 -13.14
C ARG A 260 21.72 5.13 -13.52
N ALA A 261 22.67 5.56 -14.35
CA ALA A 261 23.81 4.75 -14.74
C ALA A 261 24.73 4.43 -13.54
N PHE A 262 24.98 5.43 -12.71
CA PHE A 262 25.77 5.25 -11.49
C PHE A 262 25.06 4.36 -10.46
N PHE A 263 23.76 4.57 -10.24
CA PHE A 263 22.94 3.68 -9.42
C PHE A 263 23.05 2.22 -9.86
N ASN A 264 23.00 1.95 -11.17
CA ASN A 264 23.12 0.58 -11.70
C ASN A 264 24.50 -0.07 -11.47
N ALA A 265 25.53 0.75 -11.32
CA ALA A 265 26.86 0.27 -10.97
C ALA A 265 26.98 -0.02 -9.47
N LEU A 266 26.38 0.81 -8.62
CA LEU A 266 26.35 0.64 -7.16
C LEU A 266 25.51 -0.55 -6.73
N VAL A 267 24.29 -0.69 -7.27
CA VAL A 267 23.33 -1.71 -6.85
C VAL A 267 23.37 -2.89 -7.82
N THR A 268 24.19 -3.87 -7.52
CA THR A 268 24.35 -5.07 -8.35
C THR A 268 23.58 -6.29 -7.83
N GLN A 269 23.19 -6.29 -6.56
CA GLN A 269 22.50 -7.39 -5.92
C GLN A 269 21.04 -7.47 -6.40
N ARG A 270 20.69 -8.63 -7.01
CA ARG A 270 19.33 -8.88 -7.52
C ARG A 270 18.26 -8.72 -6.43
N LYS A 271 18.57 -9.17 -5.20
CA LYS A 271 17.65 -9.11 -4.06
C LYS A 271 17.29 -7.68 -3.67
N VAL A 272 18.24 -6.74 -3.76
CA VAL A 272 17.99 -5.31 -3.51
C VAL A 272 17.18 -4.69 -4.64
N LYS A 273 17.47 -5.03 -5.89
CA LYS A 273 16.77 -4.47 -7.06
C LYS A 273 15.35 -4.99 -7.25
N LYS A 274 15.06 -6.22 -6.80
CA LYS A 274 13.78 -6.88 -7.10
C LYS A 274 12.53 -6.08 -6.75
N PRO A 275 12.44 -5.39 -5.58
CA PRO A 275 11.28 -4.56 -5.26
C PRO A 275 11.29 -3.17 -5.93
N LEU A 276 12.28 -2.86 -6.77
CA LEU A 276 12.49 -1.54 -7.35
C LEU A 276 12.17 -1.52 -8.84
N LYS A 277 11.34 -0.56 -9.25
CA LYS A 277 11.06 -0.24 -10.64
C LYS A 277 11.74 1.06 -11.02
N LEU A 278 12.84 0.97 -11.75
CA LEU A 278 13.59 2.16 -12.18
C LEU A 278 12.81 2.88 -13.29
N MET A 279 12.39 4.09 -13.02
CA MET A 279 11.67 4.90 -13.99
C MET A 279 12.62 5.40 -15.06
N LYS A 280 12.18 5.34 -16.32
CA LYS A 280 12.92 5.80 -17.49
C LYS A 280 12.19 7.01 -18.07
N ASP A 281 12.93 7.83 -18.79
CA ASP A 281 12.38 8.97 -19.52
C ASP A 281 11.63 10.01 -18.65
N ILE A 282 11.84 9.95 -17.34
CA ILE A 282 11.38 10.94 -16.37
C ILE A 282 12.61 11.52 -15.68
N SER A 283 12.89 12.78 -15.98
CA SER A 283 14.06 13.50 -15.49
C SER A 283 13.63 14.85 -14.96
N MET A 284 13.91 15.11 -13.69
CA MET A 284 13.61 16.38 -13.04
C MET A 284 14.73 16.72 -12.06
N GLY A 285 15.17 17.96 -12.05
CA GLY A 285 16.17 18.40 -11.08
C GLY A 285 15.68 18.31 -9.63
N CYS A 286 16.63 18.20 -8.68
CA CYS A 286 16.34 17.99 -7.26
C CYS A 286 15.35 19.01 -6.70
N GLY A 287 15.42 20.28 -7.13
CA GLY A 287 14.49 21.34 -6.70
C GLY A 287 13.02 21.00 -6.98
N ASN A 288 12.73 20.46 -8.16
CA ASN A 288 11.38 20.08 -8.56
C ASN A 288 10.88 18.88 -7.74
N TYR A 289 11.70 17.87 -7.49
CA TYR A 289 11.35 16.74 -6.64
C TYR A 289 11.05 17.19 -5.20
N LEU A 290 11.89 18.03 -4.62
CA LEU A 290 11.69 18.55 -3.27
C LEU A 290 10.44 19.44 -3.17
N GLU A 291 10.10 20.18 -4.22
CA GLU A 291 8.86 20.94 -4.29
C GLU A 291 7.62 20.02 -4.32
N LEU A 292 7.64 18.94 -5.11
CA LEU A 292 6.56 17.95 -5.14
C LEU A 292 6.37 17.26 -3.79
N ILE A 293 7.45 16.98 -3.05
CA ILE A 293 7.38 16.49 -1.67
C ILE A 293 6.73 17.55 -0.76
N ARG A 294 7.17 18.82 -0.87
CA ARG A 294 6.62 19.92 -0.07
C ARG A 294 5.13 20.10 -0.29
N GLN A 295 4.67 19.92 -1.53
CA GLN A 295 3.25 19.93 -1.90
C GLN A 295 2.51 18.64 -1.53
N LYS A 296 3.19 17.68 -0.90
CA LYS A 296 2.63 16.38 -0.46
C LYS A 296 1.99 15.58 -1.59
N VAL A 297 2.58 15.63 -2.79
CA VAL A 297 2.15 14.76 -3.90
C VAL A 297 2.44 13.32 -3.50
N PRO A 298 1.43 12.44 -3.36
CA PRO A 298 1.59 11.12 -2.72
C PRO A 298 2.69 10.24 -3.33
N GLU A 299 2.84 10.29 -4.65
CA GLU A 299 3.87 9.54 -5.37
C GLU A 299 5.27 9.89 -4.87
N PHE A 300 5.59 11.18 -4.75
CA PHE A 300 6.92 11.67 -4.39
C PHE A 300 7.12 11.82 -2.87
N ASP A 301 6.06 12.11 -2.12
CA ASP A 301 6.14 12.26 -0.67
C ASP A 301 6.30 10.92 0.06
N LYS A 302 5.67 9.83 -0.45
CA LYS A 302 5.56 8.58 0.32
C LYS A 302 5.71 7.29 -0.46
N LEU A 303 5.28 7.24 -1.74
CA LEU A 303 5.06 5.96 -2.44
C LEU A 303 6.27 5.49 -3.26
N SER A 304 7.20 6.38 -3.56
CA SER A 304 8.38 6.12 -4.38
C SER A 304 9.67 6.47 -3.67
N LEU A 305 10.78 6.06 -4.29
CA LEU A 305 12.14 6.46 -3.90
C LEU A 305 12.66 7.54 -4.86
N LEU A 306 13.35 8.52 -4.32
CA LEU A 306 14.03 9.55 -5.07
C LEU A 306 15.52 9.41 -4.88
N ILE A 307 16.26 9.25 -5.97
CA ILE A 307 17.71 9.16 -5.97
C ILE A 307 18.25 10.47 -6.51
N LEU A 308 18.88 11.25 -5.65
CA LEU A 308 19.41 12.57 -5.96
C LEU A 308 20.94 12.51 -6.09
N ASP A 309 21.50 13.48 -6.80
CA ASP A 309 22.94 13.58 -7.04
C ASP A 309 23.74 13.86 -5.76
N GLY A 310 25.03 13.56 -5.81
CA GLY A 310 25.94 13.70 -4.68
C GLY A 310 26.19 15.13 -4.24
N ASP A 311 25.98 16.14 -5.10
CA ASP A 311 26.16 17.56 -4.81
C ASP A 311 24.97 18.18 -4.04
N VAL A 312 23.85 17.48 -3.90
CA VAL A 312 22.69 17.98 -3.16
C VAL A 312 23.03 18.10 -1.67
N PRO A 313 22.82 19.27 -1.05
CA PRO A 313 23.12 19.47 0.37
C PRO A 313 22.27 18.58 1.28
N ASP A 314 22.89 17.92 2.25
CA ASP A 314 22.22 17.05 3.22
C ASP A 314 21.09 17.75 4.00
N SER A 315 21.23 19.07 4.24
CA SER A 315 20.20 19.86 4.94
C SER A 315 18.85 19.85 4.22
N LYS A 316 18.84 19.68 2.89
CA LYS A 316 17.63 19.64 2.07
C LYS A 316 16.92 18.28 2.09
N ILE A 317 17.64 17.20 2.41
CA ILE A 317 17.14 15.84 2.27
C ILE A 317 16.92 15.09 3.59
N LYS A 318 17.60 15.48 4.68
CA LYS A 318 17.55 14.81 6.00
C LYS A 318 16.12 14.56 6.55
N ALA A 319 15.16 15.40 6.17
CA ALA A 319 13.76 15.26 6.60
C ALA A 319 12.98 14.17 5.83
N HIS A 320 13.50 13.70 4.70
CA HIS A 320 12.77 12.86 3.75
C HIS A 320 13.36 11.44 3.72
N ARG A 321 12.66 10.49 4.33
CA ARG A 321 13.14 9.11 4.49
C ARG A 321 13.08 8.26 3.22
N ASN A 322 12.41 8.73 2.19
CA ASN A 322 12.32 8.10 0.88
C ASN A 322 13.28 8.72 -0.16
N VAL A 323 14.15 9.63 0.29
CA VAL A 323 15.18 10.26 -0.55
C VAL A 323 16.52 9.66 -0.19
N VAL A 324 17.29 9.27 -1.21
CA VAL A 324 18.66 8.73 -1.07
C VAL A 324 19.60 9.52 -1.98
N LYS A 325 20.75 9.88 -1.45
CA LYS A 325 21.78 10.62 -2.19
C LYS A 325 22.81 9.66 -2.77
N LEU A 326 23.18 9.86 -4.04
CA LEU A 326 24.31 9.17 -4.65
C LEU A 326 25.61 9.53 -3.93
N PRO A 327 26.58 8.61 -3.87
CA PRO A 327 27.88 8.88 -3.28
C PRO A 327 28.65 9.98 -4.06
N GLY A 328 29.43 10.72 -3.34
CA GLY A 328 30.22 11.83 -3.88
C GLY A 328 29.68 13.19 -3.46
N ASP A 329 30.30 14.24 -3.97
CA ASP A 329 30.01 15.63 -3.67
C ASP A 329 29.90 16.49 -4.95
N ILE A 330 29.89 15.83 -6.10
CA ILE A 330 29.68 16.38 -7.45
C ILE A 330 28.71 15.49 -8.23
N PRO A 331 28.08 15.97 -9.31
CA PRO A 331 27.21 15.19 -10.18
C PRO A 331 27.90 13.94 -10.75
N PRO A 332 27.15 12.86 -11.06
CA PRO A 332 27.72 11.60 -11.51
C PRO A 332 28.58 11.67 -12.77
N ASP A 333 28.25 12.51 -13.75
CA ASP A 333 29.03 12.72 -14.96
C ASP A 333 30.39 13.40 -14.66
N GLN A 334 30.41 14.35 -13.75
CA GLN A 334 31.62 14.97 -13.27
C GLN A 334 32.50 14.01 -12.46
N LEU A 335 31.87 13.20 -11.61
CA LEU A 335 32.56 12.15 -10.83
C LEU A 335 33.20 11.13 -11.75
N LEU A 336 32.51 10.74 -12.82
CA LEU A 336 33.03 9.82 -13.82
C LEU A 336 34.24 10.40 -14.55
N PHE A 337 34.14 11.69 -14.99
CA PHE A 337 35.24 12.37 -15.62
C PHE A 337 36.44 12.48 -14.68
N GLU A 338 36.25 12.95 -13.46
CA GLU A 338 37.33 13.05 -12.46
C GLU A 338 38.04 11.72 -12.23
N PHE A 339 37.25 10.63 -12.09
CA PHE A 339 37.81 9.31 -11.91
C PHE A 339 38.71 8.88 -13.07
N LEU A 340 38.22 8.97 -14.30
CA LEU A 340 39.00 8.59 -15.49
C LEU A 340 40.21 9.54 -15.72
N TYR A 341 40.05 10.83 -15.41
CA TYR A 341 41.10 11.80 -15.49
C TYR A 341 42.25 11.50 -14.52
N LYS A 342 41.92 11.08 -13.29
CA LYS A 342 42.92 10.75 -12.25
C LYS A 342 43.55 9.38 -12.44
N LEU A 343 42.93 8.50 -13.21
CA LEU A 343 43.39 7.12 -13.37
C LEU A 343 44.77 7.12 -14.08
N PRO A 344 45.81 6.51 -13.49
CA PRO A 344 47.16 6.47 -14.08
C PRO A 344 47.18 5.84 -15.49
N GLU A 345 48.17 6.17 -16.29
CA GLU A 345 48.29 5.62 -17.66
C GLU A 345 48.56 4.09 -17.69
N ASP A 346 49.20 3.59 -16.66
CA ASP A 346 49.52 2.19 -16.47
C ASP A 346 48.43 1.38 -15.73
N ASP A 347 47.30 2.00 -15.42
CA ASP A 347 46.20 1.26 -14.75
C ASP A 347 45.60 0.19 -15.68
N LEU A 348 45.34 -0.98 -15.13
CA LEU A 348 44.78 -2.14 -15.83
C LEU A 348 43.43 -1.85 -16.52
N TYR A 349 42.73 -0.79 -16.14
CA TYR A 349 41.51 -0.38 -16.81
C TYR A 349 41.72 -0.11 -18.31
N TRP A 350 42.85 0.42 -18.66
CA TRP A 350 43.16 0.82 -20.04
C TRP A 350 43.51 -0.34 -20.95
N ASP A 351 43.83 -1.54 -20.39
CA ASP A 351 44.01 -2.80 -21.15
C ASP A 351 42.67 -3.49 -21.29
N ASN A 352 41.93 -3.17 -22.33
CA ASN A 352 40.58 -3.71 -22.53
C ASN A 352 40.26 -4.02 -24.00
N LYS A 353 39.28 -4.90 -24.20
CA LYS A 353 38.87 -5.40 -25.52
C LYS A 353 38.29 -4.36 -26.47
N LEU A 354 37.88 -3.18 -25.96
CA LEU A 354 37.33 -2.09 -26.75
C LEU A 354 38.41 -1.14 -27.25
N GLY A 355 39.67 -1.32 -26.83
CA GLY A 355 40.78 -0.42 -27.17
C GLY A 355 40.62 0.97 -26.56
N PHE A 356 39.86 1.11 -25.49
CA PHE A 356 39.69 2.37 -24.79
C PHE A 356 40.88 2.60 -23.87
N THR A 357 41.87 3.33 -24.35
CA THR A 357 43.13 3.63 -23.65
C THR A 357 43.09 5.04 -23.05
N LYS A 358 44.05 5.37 -22.16
CA LYS A 358 44.23 6.72 -21.65
C LYS A 358 44.41 7.73 -22.78
N LEU A 359 45.14 7.35 -23.84
CA LEU A 359 45.34 8.21 -25.02
C LEU A 359 43.97 8.45 -25.71
N VAL A 360 43.16 7.44 -25.92
CA VAL A 360 41.82 7.61 -26.50
C VAL A 360 40.98 8.56 -25.64
N PHE A 361 40.96 8.37 -24.33
CA PHE A 361 40.23 9.25 -23.39
C PHE A 361 40.73 10.71 -23.57
N ASN A 362 42.04 10.96 -23.52
CA ASN A 362 42.59 12.29 -23.60
C ASN A 362 42.35 13.00 -24.96
N THR A 363 42.12 12.21 -26.02
CA THR A 363 41.91 12.73 -27.39
C THR A 363 40.43 12.84 -27.78
N MET A 364 39.50 12.38 -26.92
CA MET A 364 38.06 12.55 -27.15
C MET A 364 37.74 14.06 -27.25
N SER A 365 36.94 14.44 -28.24
CA SER A 365 36.50 15.84 -28.43
C SER A 365 35.78 16.41 -27.23
N SER A 366 34.97 15.59 -26.54
CA SER A 366 34.27 15.97 -25.31
C SER A 366 35.23 16.23 -24.14
N VAL A 367 36.28 15.43 -24.01
CA VAL A 367 37.31 15.56 -22.97
C VAL A 367 38.20 16.76 -23.24
N THR A 368 38.68 16.95 -24.48
CA THR A 368 39.49 18.12 -24.87
C THR A 368 38.71 19.44 -24.69
N SER A 369 37.39 19.42 -24.92
CA SER A 369 36.54 20.58 -24.65
C SER A 369 36.50 20.93 -23.14
N ILE A 370 36.47 19.93 -22.24
CA ILE A 370 36.53 20.13 -20.79
C ILE A 370 37.93 20.64 -20.39
N TYR A 371 39.02 20.06 -20.94
CA TYR A 371 40.38 20.50 -20.67
C TYR A 371 40.57 21.96 -21.03
N ASN A 372 40.09 22.35 -22.20
CA ASN A 372 40.20 23.75 -22.67
C ASN A 372 39.36 24.70 -21.80
N ALA A 373 38.11 24.31 -21.46
CA ALA A 373 37.22 25.18 -20.70
C ALA A 373 37.73 25.41 -19.27
N LEU A 374 38.34 24.38 -18.66
CA LEU A 374 38.85 24.45 -17.29
C LEU A 374 40.35 24.73 -17.22
N SER A 375 41.06 24.80 -18.36
CA SER A 375 42.52 24.88 -18.41
C SER A 375 43.20 23.81 -17.56
N LEU A 376 42.73 22.56 -17.66
CA LEU A 376 43.23 21.45 -16.87
C LEU A 376 44.63 21.03 -17.35
N PRO A 377 45.56 20.69 -16.45
CA PRO A 377 46.82 20.09 -16.82
C PRO A 377 46.62 18.70 -17.44
N HIS A 378 47.50 18.30 -18.34
CA HIS A 378 47.41 16.96 -18.96
C HIS A 378 47.56 15.80 -17.97
N GLN A 379 48.26 16.03 -16.87
CA GLN A 379 48.40 15.07 -15.78
C GLN A 379 47.91 15.70 -14.47
N PRO A 380 46.90 15.13 -13.82
CA PRO A 380 46.42 15.62 -12.53
C PRO A 380 47.41 15.28 -11.42
N SER A 381 47.45 16.12 -10.38
CA SER A 381 48.08 15.74 -9.13
C SER A 381 47.29 14.65 -8.41
N GLU A 382 47.95 13.87 -7.55
CA GLU A 382 47.25 12.85 -6.72
C GLU A 382 46.15 13.46 -5.85
N SER A 383 46.33 14.70 -5.39
CA SER A 383 45.36 15.44 -4.56
C SER A 383 44.32 16.22 -5.36
N PHE A 384 44.25 16.05 -6.69
CA PHE A 384 43.29 16.80 -7.52
C PHE A 384 41.86 16.51 -7.11
N SER A 385 41.06 17.55 -6.92
CA SER A 385 39.61 17.49 -6.72
C SER A 385 38.94 18.43 -7.72
N LEU A 386 38.11 17.88 -8.58
CA LEU A 386 37.37 18.66 -9.58
C LEU A 386 36.44 19.67 -8.92
N LYS A 387 35.80 19.29 -7.82
CA LYS A 387 34.98 20.20 -7.04
C LYS A 387 35.76 21.41 -6.54
N ALA A 388 36.86 21.17 -5.82
CA ALA A 388 37.67 22.24 -5.29
C ALA A 388 38.24 23.14 -6.42
N PHE A 389 38.54 22.53 -7.57
CA PHE A 389 39.00 23.26 -8.73
C PHE A 389 37.91 24.18 -9.30
N ILE A 390 36.67 23.68 -9.47
CA ILE A 390 35.54 24.47 -9.96
C ILE A 390 35.17 25.56 -8.95
N ASP A 391 35.08 25.23 -7.67
CA ASP A 391 34.71 26.18 -6.62
C ASP A 391 35.68 27.33 -6.47
N ASN A 392 36.98 27.10 -6.73
CA ASN A 392 38.03 28.15 -6.70
C ASN A 392 37.99 29.11 -7.89
N TYR A 393 37.41 28.69 -9.01
CA TYR A 393 37.45 29.47 -10.26
C TYR A 393 36.34 30.54 -10.38
N ARG A 394 35.36 30.63 -9.47
CA ARG A 394 34.25 31.59 -9.45
C ARG A 394 33.73 31.95 -10.86
N TYR A 395 33.25 30.89 -11.56
CA TYR A 395 32.67 31.08 -12.88
C TYR A 395 31.38 31.91 -12.82
N PRO A 396 31.15 32.85 -13.77
CA PRO A 396 29.85 33.48 -13.97
C PRO A 396 28.77 32.41 -14.22
N GLU A 397 27.52 32.69 -13.86
CA GLU A 397 26.42 31.74 -13.92
C GLU A 397 26.23 31.10 -15.31
N ASN A 398 26.36 31.90 -16.36
CA ASN A 398 26.29 31.45 -17.76
C ASN A 398 27.42 30.47 -18.14
N GLU A 399 28.61 30.63 -17.57
CA GLU A 399 29.72 29.70 -17.79
C GLU A 399 29.53 28.39 -17.03
N MET A 400 28.90 28.42 -15.86
CA MET A 400 28.55 27.21 -15.10
C MET A 400 27.56 26.35 -15.85
N GLU A 401 26.55 26.92 -16.49
CA GLU A 401 25.63 26.17 -17.36
C GLU A 401 26.33 25.53 -18.55
N ARG A 402 27.23 26.29 -19.18
CA ARG A 402 28.08 25.79 -20.28
C ARG A 402 28.96 24.64 -19.82
N LEU A 403 29.54 24.74 -18.63
CA LEU A 403 30.39 23.71 -18.06
C LEU A 403 29.59 22.43 -17.77
N ARG A 404 28.41 22.55 -17.18
CA ARG A 404 27.50 21.40 -16.99
C ARG A 404 27.16 20.73 -18.32
N ALA A 405 26.90 21.51 -19.37
CA ALA A 405 26.65 20.97 -20.71
C ALA A 405 27.85 20.19 -21.28
N LEU A 406 29.09 20.61 -21.00
CA LEU A 406 30.28 19.87 -21.42
C LEU A 406 30.39 18.51 -20.76
N PHE A 407 30.16 18.41 -19.44
CA PHE A 407 30.16 17.12 -18.74
C PHE A 407 29.02 16.22 -19.20
N LYS A 408 27.85 16.76 -19.46
CA LYS A 408 26.73 15.96 -20.05
C LYS A 408 27.06 15.46 -21.45
N ASN A 409 27.74 16.27 -22.28
CA ASN A 409 28.22 15.86 -23.59
C ASN A 409 29.30 14.76 -23.49
N PHE A 410 30.18 14.85 -22.50
CA PHE A 410 31.15 13.81 -22.20
C PHE A 410 30.43 12.49 -21.86
N PHE A 411 29.49 12.52 -20.94
CA PHE A 411 28.73 11.32 -20.59
C PHE A 411 27.98 10.74 -21.80
N LYS A 412 27.40 11.58 -22.66
CA LYS A 412 26.64 11.15 -23.86
C LYS A 412 27.52 10.75 -25.04
N SER A 413 28.84 10.89 -24.95
CA SER A 413 29.72 10.49 -26.04
C SER A 413 29.61 8.99 -26.35
N VAL A 414 29.85 8.65 -27.61
CA VAL A 414 29.67 7.26 -28.09
C VAL A 414 30.56 6.29 -27.31
N GLU A 415 31.77 6.71 -27.01
CA GLU A 415 32.79 5.93 -26.30
C GLU A 415 32.34 5.65 -24.88
N ILE A 416 31.92 6.65 -24.13
CA ILE A 416 31.47 6.50 -22.75
C ILE A 416 30.18 5.66 -22.69
N GLN A 417 29.24 5.90 -23.60
CA GLN A 417 28.02 5.09 -23.67
C GLN A 417 28.29 3.63 -24.02
N ALA A 418 29.29 3.35 -24.87
CA ALA A 418 29.70 1.97 -25.16
C ALA A 418 30.26 1.27 -23.93
N LEU A 419 31.04 1.99 -23.10
CA LEU A 419 31.58 1.46 -21.84
C LEU A 419 30.48 1.21 -20.80
N ILE A 420 29.56 2.15 -20.62
CA ILE A 420 28.47 2.09 -19.61
C ILE A 420 27.50 0.93 -19.86
N LYS A 421 27.28 0.56 -21.11
CA LYS A 421 26.43 -0.58 -21.47
C LYS A 421 26.97 -1.93 -20.97
N ASN A 422 28.26 -2.02 -20.65
CA ASN A 422 28.85 -3.26 -20.17
C ASN A 422 28.48 -3.53 -18.71
N ALA A 423 28.21 -4.80 -18.40
CA ALA A 423 27.86 -5.25 -17.06
C ALA A 423 29.08 -5.67 -16.20
N ASN A 424 30.28 -5.46 -16.68
CA ASN A 424 31.54 -5.87 -16.06
C ASN A 424 32.44 -4.65 -15.72
N SER A 425 33.70 -4.91 -15.46
CA SER A 425 34.72 -3.90 -15.13
C SER A 425 35.05 -2.91 -16.25
N LEU A 426 34.60 -3.13 -17.49
CA LEU A 426 34.67 -2.17 -18.56
C LEU A 426 33.80 -0.92 -18.32
N ASN A 427 32.71 -1.11 -17.57
CA ASN A 427 31.90 0.04 -17.14
C ASN A 427 32.69 0.86 -16.12
N PRO A 428 32.99 2.13 -16.42
CA PRO A 428 33.88 2.93 -15.58
C PRO A 428 33.29 3.24 -14.19
N TYR A 429 31.98 3.35 -14.07
CA TYR A 429 31.35 3.46 -12.75
C TYR A 429 31.54 2.18 -11.91
N ARG A 430 31.46 0.99 -12.53
CA ARG A 430 31.72 -0.25 -11.82
C ARG A 430 33.18 -0.38 -11.41
N TYR A 431 34.09 0.09 -12.28
CA TYR A 431 35.51 0.10 -11.96
C TYR A 431 35.79 1.07 -10.80
N LEU A 432 35.23 2.28 -10.82
CA LEU A 432 35.28 3.23 -9.71
C LEU A 432 34.80 2.61 -8.41
N VAL A 433 33.64 1.93 -8.43
CA VAL A 433 33.09 1.24 -7.28
C VAL A 433 33.99 0.09 -6.80
N SER A 434 34.63 -0.63 -7.70
CA SER A 434 35.57 -1.71 -7.33
C SER A 434 36.84 -1.19 -6.63
N LYS A 435 37.31 -0.01 -7.00
CA LYS A 435 38.42 0.70 -6.32
C LYS A 435 38.00 1.27 -4.96
N ASN A 436 36.70 1.55 -4.77
CA ASN A 436 36.15 2.14 -3.55
C ASN A 436 34.91 1.39 -3.05
N PRO A 437 35.07 0.18 -2.47
CA PRO A 437 33.95 -0.67 -2.05
C PRO A 437 33.01 -0.02 -1.03
N SER A 438 33.53 0.86 -0.18
CA SER A 438 32.75 1.59 0.84
C SER A 438 31.62 2.44 0.25
N LEU A 439 31.80 2.98 -0.97
CA LEU A 439 30.76 3.73 -1.67
C LEU A 439 29.51 2.86 -1.89
N LYS A 440 29.74 1.63 -2.34
CA LYS A 440 28.68 0.65 -2.58
C LYS A 440 27.99 0.23 -1.27
N GLU A 441 28.77 -0.06 -0.25
CA GLU A 441 28.26 -0.53 1.04
C GLU A 441 27.37 0.52 1.70
N ASN A 442 27.85 1.75 1.79
CA ASN A 442 27.12 2.85 2.41
C ASN A 442 25.85 3.17 1.62
N PHE A 443 25.96 3.32 0.31
CA PHE A 443 24.78 3.58 -0.53
C PHE A 443 23.75 2.46 -0.45
N THR A 444 24.17 1.20 -0.45
CA THR A 444 23.25 0.06 -0.33
C THR A 444 22.52 0.06 1.02
N LYS A 445 23.19 0.42 2.11
CA LYS A 445 22.56 0.56 3.44
C LYS A 445 21.48 1.65 3.43
N ASP A 446 21.80 2.82 2.89
CA ASP A 446 20.85 3.93 2.81
C ASP A 446 19.66 3.61 1.91
N LEU A 447 19.90 2.97 0.77
CA LEU A 447 18.86 2.51 -0.15
C LEU A 447 17.94 1.48 0.50
N ILE A 448 18.49 0.49 1.21
CA ILE A 448 17.71 -0.50 1.94
C ILE A 448 16.87 0.16 3.03
N PHE A 449 17.45 1.10 3.78
CA PHE A 449 16.72 1.84 4.81
C PHE A 449 15.52 2.61 4.22
N ALA A 450 15.74 3.35 3.14
CA ALA A 450 14.68 4.08 2.47
C ALA A 450 13.61 3.15 1.86
N THR A 451 14.04 2.03 1.25
CA THR A 451 13.12 1.02 0.70
C THR A 451 12.28 0.38 1.79
N LYS A 452 12.89 -0.02 2.91
CA LYS A 452 12.16 -0.52 4.10
C LYS A 452 11.11 0.47 4.57
N HIS A 453 11.46 1.75 4.64
CA HIS A 453 10.53 2.80 5.04
C HIS A 453 9.31 2.88 4.09
N VAL A 454 9.53 2.95 2.77
CA VAL A 454 8.44 3.00 1.79
C VAL A 454 7.58 1.75 1.84
N LEU A 455 8.18 0.57 1.89
CA LEU A 455 7.45 -0.70 1.94
C LEU A 455 6.60 -0.83 3.20
N THR A 456 7.12 -0.46 4.36
CA THR A 456 6.40 -0.61 5.63
C THR A 456 5.39 0.50 5.88
N LYS A 457 5.78 1.77 5.73
CA LYS A 457 4.95 2.91 6.12
C LYS A 457 3.96 3.34 5.06
N SER A 458 4.31 3.19 3.80
CA SER A 458 3.47 3.67 2.69
C SER A 458 2.71 2.57 1.98
N LYS A 459 3.30 1.37 1.87
CA LYS A 459 2.67 0.21 1.22
C LYS A 459 2.07 -0.79 2.21
N GLY A 460 2.22 -0.55 3.52
CA GLY A 460 1.58 -1.34 4.58
C GLY A 460 2.08 -2.77 4.71
N ILE A 461 3.31 -3.05 4.24
CA ILE A 461 3.91 -4.38 4.37
C ILE A 461 4.44 -4.56 5.79
N SER A 462 4.24 -5.74 6.36
CA SER A 462 4.73 -6.07 7.68
C SER A 462 6.24 -5.82 7.79
N SER A 463 6.67 -5.09 8.83
CA SER A 463 8.10 -4.81 9.07
C SER A 463 8.91 -6.10 9.20
N HIS A 464 8.35 -7.13 9.84
CA HIS A 464 9.01 -8.44 9.96
C HIS A 464 9.32 -9.06 8.59
N LEU A 465 8.39 -9.04 7.65
CA LEU A 465 8.63 -9.57 6.29
C LEU A 465 9.71 -8.79 5.55
N VAL A 466 9.71 -7.47 5.68
CA VAL A 466 10.70 -6.60 5.05
C VAL A 466 12.08 -6.78 5.69
N GLU A 467 12.15 -6.93 7.02
CA GLU A 467 13.40 -7.24 7.72
C GLU A 467 13.97 -8.58 7.27
N THR A 468 13.17 -9.65 7.32
CA THR A 468 13.58 -11.00 6.87
C THR A 468 14.06 -11.01 5.41
N TRP A 469 13.46 -10.19 4.53
CA TRP A 469 13.93 -10.05 3.16
C TRP A 469 15.37 -9.54 3.06
N TYR A 470 15.73 -8.59 3.92
CA TYR A 470 17.03 -7.92 3.89
C TYR A 470 18.05 -8.47 4.91
N GLU A 471 17.73 -9.49 5.69
CA GLU A 471 18.64 -10.07 6.71
C GLU A 471 19.97 -10.60 6.18
N ASN A 472 20.06 -10.93 4.89
CA ASN A 472 21.26 -11.51 4.29
C ASN A 472 21.72 -10.70 3.04
N VAL A 473 21.66 -9.38 3.10
CA VAL A 473 22.08 -8.49 2.00
C VAL A 473 23.34 -7.67 2.34
#